data_92fa7fd38b1e478663bfc0d7a2a38658
#
_entry.id   92fa7fd38b1e478663bfc0d7a2a38658
#
_cell.length_a   1.000
_cell.length_b   1.000
_cell.length_c   1.000
_cell.angle_alpha   90.00
_cell.angle_beta   90.00
_cell.angle_gamma   90.00
#
_symmetry.space_group_name_H-M   'P 1'
#
loop_
_entity.id
_entity.type
_entity.pdbx_description
1 polymer ?
#
loop_
_entity_poly.entity_id
_entity_poly.type
_entity_poly.pdbx_seq_one_letter_code
_entity_poly.pdbx_strand_id
1 'polypeptide(L)'
;MHMPRRSYAIWWNEGNGPKHVGKLEIARPHALLSGNGPRRLAVLLADITSIEYRRGEVLIDRRGTTRLRVGSLDAPGTLLELAHSLNS
;
A
#
# COMPACT_ATOMS: atom_id res chain seq x y z
N MET A 1 5.47 -26.01 -2.94
CA MET A 1 5.16 -24.91 -3.85
C MET A 1 4.82 -23.67 -3.03
N HIS A 2 5.47 -22.58 -3.28
CA HIS A 2 5.15 -21.33 -2.58
C HIS A 2 4.61 -20.31 -3.57
N MET A 3 3.68 -19.51 -3.10
CA MET A 3 3.12 -18.44 -3.91
C MET A 3 4.09 -17.27 -3.91
N PRO A 4 4.39 -16.70 -5.07
CA PRO A 4 5.24 -15.53 -5.11
C PRO A 4 4.54 -14.37 -4.41
N ARG A 5 5.28 -13.66 -3.58
CA ARG A 5 4.78 -12.43 -2.98
C ARG A 5 4.81 -11.33 -4.01
N ARG A 6 3.76 -10.53 -4.04
CA ARG A 6 3.73 -9.34 -4.89
C ARG A 6 4.32 -8.17 -4.13
N SER A 7 5.28 -7.52 -4.76
CA SER A 7 6.00 -6.42 -4.15
C SER A 7 6.03 -5.23 -5.10
N TYR A 8 5.82 -4.04 -4.55
CA TYR A 8 5.72 -2.80 -5.32
C TYR A 8 6.63 -1.75 -4.69
N ALA A 9 7.45 -1.11 -5.52
CA ALA A 9 8.25 0.03 -5.07
C ALA A 9 7.35 1.25 -4.98
N ILE A 10 7.21 1.81 -3.79
CA ILE A 10 6.24 2.87 -3.52
C ILE A 10 6.81 3.94 -2.59
N TRP A 11 6.13 5.10 -2.59
CA TRP A 11 6.14 5.98 -1.43
C TRP A 11 4.76 5.90 -0.76
N TRP A 12 4.72 6.21 0.53
CA TRP A 12 3.45 6.15 1.25
C TRP A 12 3.50 7.07 2.47
N ASN A 13 2.33 7.50 2.91
CA ASN A 13 2.22 8.21 4.18
C ASN A 13 0.88 7.92 4.83
N GLU A 14 0.81 8.19 6.13
CA GLU A 14 -0.40 8.05 6.92
C GLU A 14 -0.94 9.43 7.23
N GLY A 15 -2.19 9.71 6.80
CA GLY A 15 -2.80 11.01 7.05
C GLY A 15 -1.95 12.13 6.48
N ASN A 16 -1.57 13.07 7.35
CA ASN A 16 -0.71 14.19 6.98
C ASN A 16 0.75 13.98 7.39
N GLY A 17 1.12 12.74 7.71
CA GLY A 17 2.46 12.42 8.12
C GLY A 17 3.48 12.51 7.01
N PRO A 18 4.76 12.28 7.33
CA PRO A 18 5.82 12.35 6.33
C PRO A 18 5.72 11.21 5.33
N LYS A 19 6.25 11.45 4.13
CA LYS A 19 6.35 10.41 3.12
C LYS A 19 7.49 9.45 3.45
N HIS A 20 7.20 8.17 3.29
CA HIS A 20 8.20 7.11 3.40
C HIS A 20 8.41 6.52 2.02
N VAL A 21 9.65 6.27 1.66
CA VAL A 21 10.00 5.65 0.38
C VAL A 21 10.47 4.23 0.68
N GLY A 22 9.84 3.26 0.05
CA GLY A 22 10.17 1.87 0.30
C GLY A 22 9.36 0.95 -0.58
N LYS A 23 8.70 -0.02 0.02
CA LYS A 23 7.92 -0.97 -0.75
C LYS A 23 6.65 -1.38 0.00
N LEU A 24 5.70 -1.88 -0.79
CA LEU A 24 4.52 -2.56 -0.28
C LEU A 24 4.56 -3.99 -0.77
N GLU A 25 4.40 -4.91 0.14
CA GLU A 25 4.42 -6.34 -0.16
C GLU A 25 3.10 -6.95 0.29
N ILE A 26 2.43 -7.65 -0.62
CA ILE A 26 1.18 -8.32 -0.27
C ILE A 26 1.51 -9.71 0.24
N ALA A 27 1.31 -9.91 1.53
CA ALA A 27 1.57 -11.19 2.21
C ALA A 27 0.31 -11.52 3.02
N ARG A 28 -0.67 -12.09 2.36
CA ARG A 28 -1.98 -12.35 2.96
C ARG A 28 -1.86 -13.04 4.31
N PRO A 29 -2.61 -12.60 5.31
CA PRO A 29 -3.73 -11.65 5.24
C PRO A 29 -3.35 -10.17 5.37
N HIS A 30 -2.07 -9.83 5.20
CA HIS A 30 -1.59 -8.46 5.40
C HIS A 30 -1.02 -7.86 4.13
N ALA A 31 -1.01 -6.52 4.11
CA ALA A 31 -0.15 -5.74 3.23
C ALA A 31 0.93 -5.14 4.13
N LEU A 32 2.18 -5.36 3.78
CA LEU A 32 3.32 -4.93 4.57
C LEU A 32 4.00 -3.76 3.87
N LEU A 33 3.99 -2.60 4.53
CA LEU A 33 4.64 -1.40 4.00
C LEU A 33 5.92 -1.15 4.77
N SER A 34 6.98 -0.84 4.04
CA SER A 34 8.24 -0.47 4.65
C SER A 34 8.72 0.85 4.07
N GLY A 35 9.51 1.58 4.85
CA GLY A 35 10.09 2.83 4.42
C GLY A 35 11.58 2.81 4.58
N ASN A 36 12.20 3.97 4.48
CA ASN A 36 13.62 4.12 4.75
C ASN A 36 13.87 3.85 6.23
N GLY A 37 14.88 3.05 6.52
CA GLY A 37 15.20 2.70 7.89
C GLY A 37 14.21 1.72 8.49
N PRO A 38 13.95 1.81 9.80
CA PRO A 38 13.15 0.80 10.51
C PRO A 38 11.63 0.97 10.38
N ARG A 39 11.15 1.98 9.67
CA ARG A 39 9.71 2.24 9.58
C ARG A 39 8.98 1.11 8.86
N ARG A 40 8.01 0.52 9.52
CA ARG A 40 7.19 -0.56 8.98
C ARG A 40 5.74 -0.39 9.40
N LEU A 41 4.85 -0.85 8.56
CA LEU A 41 3.41 -0.83 8.85
C LEU A 41 2.79 -2.10 8.29
N ALA A 42 2.09 -2.83 9.12
CA ALA A 42 1.32 -4.00 8.69
C ALA A 42 -0.16 -3.62 8.64
N VAL A 43 -0.77 -3.77 7.48
CA VAL A 43 -2.19 -3.47 7.29
C VAL A 43 -2.92 -4.78 7.07
N LEU A 44 -3.90 -5.06 7.92
CA LEU A 44 -4.75 -6.23 7.73
C LEU A 44 -5.70 -5.95 6.57
N LEU A 45 -5.65 -6.78 5.53
CA LEU A 45 -6.46 -6.54 4.33
C LEU A 45 -7.95 -6.46 4.65
N ALA A 46 -8.40 -7.22 5.65
CA ALA A 46 -9.80 -7.20 6.06
C ALA A 46 -10.23 -5.88 6.71
N ASP A 47 -9.28 -5.06 7.15
CA ASP A 47 -9.59 -3.75 7.73
C ASP A 47 -9.72 -2.66 6.70
N ILE A 48 -9.39 -2.93 5.45
CA ILE A 48 -9.51 -1.95 4.37
C ILE A 48 -10.99 -1.80 4.03
N THR A 49 -11.49 -0.58 4.15
CA THR A 49 -12.88 -0.28 3.88
C THR A 49 -13.10 0.31 2.49
N SER A 50 -12.06 0.90 1.91
CA SER A 50 -12.17 1.52 0.60
C SER A 50 -10.79 1.67 -0.03
N ILE A 51 -10.72 1.45 -1.33
CA ILE A 51 -9.50 1.66 -2.12
C ILE A 51 -9.89 2.50 -3.31
N GLU A 52 -9.24 3.64 -3.49
CA GLU A 52 -9.53 4.57 -4.57
C GLU A 52 -8.25 4.92 -5.29
N TYR A 53 -8.27 4.81 -6.63
CA TYR A 53 -7.17 5.28 -7.46
C TYR A 53 -7.52 6.67 -7.99
N ARG A 54 -6.68 7.65 -7.70
CA ARG A 54 -6.95 9.03 -8.10
C ARG A 54 -5.64 9.76 -8.35
N ARG A 55 -5.51 10.32 -9.56
CA ARG A 55 -4.40 11.22 -9.92
C ARG A 55 -3.02 10.64 -9.61
N GLY A 56 -2.83 9.37 -9.95
CA GLY A 56 -1.54 8.73 -9.75
C GLY A 56 -1.25 8.32 -8.30
N GLU A 57 -2.28 8.28 -7.46
CA GLU A 57 -2.17 7.81 -6.09
C GLU A 57 -3.24 6.79 -5.78
N VAL A 58 -2.95 5.91 -4.85
CA VAL A 58 -3.94 4.99 -4.29
C VAL A 58 -4.25 5.45 -2.88
N LEU A 59 -5.52 5.68 -2.61
CA LEU A 59 -6.00 6.10 -1.30
C LEU A 59 -6.66 4.90 -0.64
N ILE A 60 -6.15 4.53 0.53
CA ILE A 60 -6.63 3.36 1.25
C ILE A 60 -7.25 3.79 2.56
N ASP A 61 -8.55 3.58 2.69
CA ASP A 61 -9.25 3.84 3.95
C ASP A 61 -9.28 2.55 4.76
N ARG A 62 -9.00 2.67 6.04
CA ARG A 62 -8.96 1.55 6.95
C ARG A 62 -9.87 1.81 8.14
N ARG A 63 -10.38 0.74 8.70
CA ARG A 63 -11.26 0.83 9.86
C ARG A 63 -10.53 1.43 11.06
N GLY A 64 -11.07 2.51 11.61
CA GLY A 64 -10.59 3.08 12.86
C GLY A 64 -9.24 3.78 12.83
N THR A 65 -8.73 4.12 11.65
CA THR A 65 -7.42 4.75 11.56
C THR A 65 -7.36 5.70 10.38
N THR A 66 -6.23 6.40 10.24
CA THR A 66 -6.07 7.42 9.21
C THR A 66 -5.91 6.80 7.83
N ARG A 67 -6.24 7.59 6.81
CA ARG A 67 -6.11 7.19 5.42
C ARG A 67 -4.63 7.03 5.05
N LEU A 68 -4.35 5.99 4.29
CA LEU A 68 -3.04 5.79 3.66
C LEU A 68 -3.05 6.37 2.26
N ARG A 69 -1.99 7.05 1.89
CA ARG A 69 -1.75 7.49 0.52
C ARG A 69 -0.53 6.74 0.00
N VAL A 70 -0.66 6.18 -1.18
CA VAL A 70 0.41 5.37 -1.78
C VAL A 70 0.64 5.85 -3.21
N GLY A 71 1.89 6.08 -3.55
CA GLY A 71 2.29 6.40 -4.91
C GLY A 71 3.33 5.42 -5.41
N SER A 72 3.41 5.26 -6.73
CA SER A 72 4.39 4.35 -7.32
C SER A 72 5.71 5.07 -7.57
N LEU A 73 6.80 4.37 -7.36
CA LEU A 73 8.12 4.80 -7.81
C LEU A 73 8.43 4.27 -9.21
N ASP A 74 7.57 3.41 -9.71
CA ASP A 74 7.70 2.81 -11.05
C ASP A 74 6.71 3.43 -12.02
N ALA A 75 6.24 2.66 -13.00
CA ALA A 75 5.29 3.14 -13.99
C ALA A 75 3.90 3.33 -13.37
N PRO A 76 3.11 4.32 -13.86
CA PRO A 76 1.79 4.58 -13.29
C PRO A 76 0.83 3.39 -13.32
N GLY A 77 0.94 2.51 -14.32
CA GLY A 77 0.08 1.33 -14.41
C GLY A 77 0.24 0.37 -13.25
N THR A 78 1.37 0.42 -12.57
CA THR A 78 1.64 -0.43 -11.41
C THR A 78 0.65 -0.14 -10.27
N LEU A 79 0.21 1.10 -10.13
CA LEU A 79 -0.73 1.47 -9.06
C LEU A 79 -2.12 0.85 -9.29
N LEU A 80 -2.54 0.74 -10.55
CA LEU A 80 -3.81 0.07 -10.85
C LEU A 80 -3.73 -1.40 -10.48
N GLU A 81 -2.62 -2.04 -10.80
CA GLU A 81 -2.39 -3.43 -10.45
C GLU A 81 -2.37 -3.60 -8.93
N LEU A 82 -1.69 -2.69 -8.23
CA LEU A 82 -1.64 -2.70 -6.77
C LEU A 82 -3.04 -2.59 -6.16
N ALA A 83 -3.82 -1.60 -6.62
CA ALA A 83 -5.17 -1.40 -6.11
C ALA A 83 -6.02 -2.64 -6.33
N HIS A 84 -5.89 -3.25 -7.50
CA HIS A 84 -6.62 -4.46 -7.85
C HIS A 84 -6.22 -5.63 -6.93
N SER A 85 -4.93 -5.77 -6.67
CA SER A 85 -4.42 -6.83 -5.81
C SER A 85 -4.88 -6.68 -4.37
N LEU A 86 -4.96 -5.44 -3.87
CA LEU A 86 -5.45 -5.18 -2.52
C LEU A 86 -6.93 -5.49 -2.39
N ASN A 87 -7.66 -5.37 -3.48
CA ASN A 87 -9.11 -5.50 -3.49
C ASN A 87 -9.59 -6.94 -3.75
N SER A 88 -8.70 -7.82 -4.08
CA SER A 88 -9.09 -9.20 -4.45
C SER A 88 -9.01 -10.20 -3.28
#